data_1ef2c986aeaa1b538fdd702b22792f21
#
_entry.id   1ef2c986aeaa1b538fdd702b22792f21
#
_cell.length_a   1.000
_cell.length_b   1.000
_cell.length_c   1.000
_cell.angle_alpha   90.00
_cell.angle_beta   90.00
_cell.angle_gamma   90.00
#
_symmetry.space_group_name_H-M   'P 1'
#
loop_
_entity.id
_entity.type
_entity.pdbx_description
1 polymer ?
#
loop_
_entity_poly.entity_id
_entity_poly.type
_entity_poly.pdbx_seq_one_letter_code
_entity_poly.pdbx_strand_id
1 'polypeptide(L)'
;RNIVKAEVHESILYFLYEDSGKTLLRNGNEKIDLIDQNITIKDFAFSNGNTYVIANSFSSPDEVYELIEGELNKISKANDSFVQNVRTRDCIYERIDTGKSEIDTWGIFVGKDKPTILNIHGGPASQYGFTFFDEFQTYASAGFNVIACNPRGSAGRGHEFLRDVCGNKWGVNDMHDVLTSFKKMKKVMGITNKKNGIMGGSYGGFMTSWIISHNPNAFQSAIVERALLNWETMVGTSDIGIGFPEMYLLDDMSKNIDLYRKKSPMTYASNIKTPTLIIHSQEDYRCPIEPVSYTHLTLPTNVAVE
;
A
#
# COMPACT_ATOMS: atom_id res chain seq x y z
N ARG A 1 6.28 -14.07 7.56
CA ARG A 1 6.07 -12.80 8.28
C ARG A 1 7.37 -12.00 8.26
N ASN A 2 7.28 -10.69 8.19
CA ASN A 2 8.42 -9.79 8.12
C ASN A 2 8.72 -9.28 9.54
N ILE A 3 9.97 -9.41 10.00
CA ILE A 3 10.42 -8.86 11.28
C ILE A 3 10.91 -7.43 11.03
N VAL A 4 10.35 -6.48 11.76
CA VAL A 4 10.63 -5.04 11.63
C VAL A 4 11.72 -4.60 12.60
N LYS A 5 11.65 -5.08 13.85
CA LYS A 5 12.60 -4.78 14.92
C LYS A 5 12.74 -6.00 15.83
N ALA A 6 13.94 -6.24 16.36
CA ALA A 6 14.18 -7.25 17.36
C ALA A 6 15.12 -6.69 18.44
N GLU A 7 14.86 -7.05 19.71
CA GLU A 7 15.65 -6.63 20.87
C GLU A 7 15.67 -7.74 21.93
N VAL A 8 16.79 -7.89 22.64
CA VAL A 8 16.90 -8.80 23.77
C VAL A 8 16.83 -7.99 25.06
N HIS A 9 15.85 -8.30 25.90
CA HIS A 9 15.69 -7.73 27.23
C HIS A 9 15.57 -8.85 28.25
N GLU A 10 16.39 -8.83 29.35
CA GLU A 10 16.43 -9.85 30.39
C GLU A 10 16.52 -11.31 29.86
N SER A 11 17.37 -11.52 28.85
CA SER A 11 17.58 -12.81 28.17
C SER A 11 16.37 -13.32 27.36
N ILE A 12 15.36 -12.50 27.17
CA ILE A 12 14.18 -12.79 26.31
C ILE A 12 14.32 -12.02 25.02
N LEU A 13 14.10 -12.69 23.89
CA LEU A 13 14.02 -12.05 22.58
C LEU A 13 12.61 -11.50 22.36
N TYR A 14 12.50 -10.20 22.16
CA TYR A 14 11.27 -9.53 21.72
C TYR A 14 11.42 -9.05 20.30
N PHE A 15 10.34 -9.10 19.52
CA PHE A 15 10.36 -8.57 18.15
C PHE A 15 9.01 -8.06 17.68
N LEU A 16 9.08 -7.01 16.87
CA LEU A 16 7.95 -6.54 16.06
C LEU A 16 7.92 -7.31 14.75
N TYR A 17 6.73 -7.74 14.35
CA TYR A 17 6.54 -8.41 13.08
C TYR A 17 5.21 -8.00 12.43
N GLU A 18 5.21 -8.03 11.11
CA GLU A 18 4.02 -7.74 10.30
C GLU A 18 3.16 -8.98 10.12
N ASP A 19 1.85 -8.84 10.30
CA ASP A 19 0.86 -9.89 10.05
C ASP A 19 -0.48 -9.29 9.61
N SER A 20 -0.83 -9.49 8.33
CA SER A 20 -2.17 -9.16 7.79
C SER A 20 -2.62 -7.73 8.12
N GLY A 21 -1.74 -6.75 7.89
CA GLY A 21 -2.00 -5.33 8.15
C GLY A 21 -1.86 -4.90 9.61
N LYS A 22 -1.40 -5.77 10.50
CA LYS A 22 -0.98 -5.43 11.87
C LYS A 22 0.53 -5.40 11.95
N THR A 23 1.08 -4.67 12.93
CA THR A 23 2.44 -4.84 13.42
C THR A 23 2.37 -5.10 14.91
N LEU A 24 2.76 -6.31 15.31
CA LEU A 24 2.55 -6.85 16.65
C LEU A 24 3.87 -7.07 17.37
N LEU A 25 3.86 -6.92 18.71
CA LEU A 25 4.99 -7.22 19.58
C LEU A 25 4.86 -8.65 20.12
N ARG A 26 5.91 -9.45 19.93
CA ARG A 26 5.97 -10.85 20.38
C ARG A 26 7.10 -11.11 21.34
N ASN A 27 6.82 -11.88 22.41
CA ASN A 27 7.82 -12.59 23.18
C ASN A 27 8.27 -13.82 22.38
N GLY A 28 9.52 -13.81 21.93
CA GLY A 28 10.06 -14.85 21.05
C GLY A 28 10.29 -16.19 21.74
N ASN A 29 10.58 -16.18 23.05
CA ASN A 29 10.83 -17.41 23.82
C ASN A 29 9.53 -18.21 24.01
N GLU A 30 8.45 -17.53 24.35
CA GLU A 30 7.13 -18.12 24.57
C GLU A 30 6.29 -18.19 23.29
N LYS A 31 6.71 -17.46 22.24
CA LYS A 31 5.96 -17.33 20.97
C LYS A 31 4.55 -16.75 21.16
N ILE A 32 4.39 -15.87 22.14
CA ILE A 32 3.12 -15.22 22.49
C ILE A 32 3.16 -13.77 22.05
N ASP A 33 2.12 -13.31 21.39
CA ASP A 33 1.90 -11.90 21.13
C ASP A 33 1.46 -11.20 22.41
N LEU A 34 2.17 -10.13 22.77
CA LEU A 34 1.87 -9.39 24.00
C LEU A 34 0.57 -8.58 23.87
N ILE A 35 0.10 -8.39 22.67
CA ILE A 35 -1.16 -7.71 22.36
C ILE A 35 -1.73 -8.25 21.05
N ASP A 36 -3.04 -8.50 21.01
CA ASP A 36 -3.76 -8.90 19.80
C ASP A 36 -4.93 -7.93 19.53
N GLN A 37 -4.60 -6.76 19.01
CA GLN A 37 -5.55 -5.73 18.60
C GLN A 37 -5.30 -5.30 17.16
N ASN A 38 -6.27 -4.62 16.56
CA ASN A 38 -6.16 -4.05 15.22
C ASN A 38 -5.38 -2.72 15.27
N ILE A 39 -4.08 -2.82 15.46
CA ILE A 39 -3.13 -1.71 15.62
C ILE A 39 -1.84 -1.93 14.87
N THR A 40 -1.06 -0.87 14.78
CA THR A 40 0.34 -0.91 14.37
C THR A 40 1.23 -0.42 15.50
N ILE A 41 2.08 -1.29 16.01
CA ILE A 41 3.15 -0.92 16.93
C ILE A 41 4.36 -0.48 16.10
N LYS A 42 4.82 0.75 16.31
CA LYS A 42 5.95 1.35 15.58
C LYS A 42 7.28 1.07 16.26
N ASP A 43 7.26 1.06 17.58
CA ASP A 43 8.44 0.86 18.40
C ASP A 43 8.07 0.37 19.80
N PHE A 44 9.04 -0.18 20.53
CA PHE A 44 8.89 -0.61 21.92
C PHE A 44 10.14 -0.38 22.72
N ALA A 45 10.00 -0.25 24.04
CA ALA A 45 11.08 -0.12 25.01
C ALA A 45 10.67 -0.73 26.35
N PHE A 46 11.69 -1.10 27.15
CA PHE A 46 11.51 -1.61 28.51
C PHE A 46 12.14 -0.64 29.50
N SER A 47 11.46 -0.36 30.60
CA SER A 47 11.98 0.48 31.68
C SER A 47 11.31 0.13 32.99
N ASN A 48 12.11 -0.07 34.06
CA ASN A 48 11.61 -0.37 35.43
C ASN A 48 10.63 -1.55 35.49
N GLY A 49 10.85 -2.59 34.69
CA GLY A 49 9.97 -3.77 34.63
C GLY A 49 8.68 -3.57 33.82
N ASN A 50 8.46 -2.39 33.24
CA ASN A 50 7.31 -2.08 32.41
C ASN A 50 7.67 -2.09 30.92
N THR A 51 6.69 -2.42 30.08
CA THR A 51 6.79 -2.38 28.61
C THR A 51 6.07 -1.15 28.07
N TYR A 52 6.75 -0.38 27.25
CA TYR A 52 6.20 0.79 26.57
C TYR A 52 6.21 0.58 25.07
N VAL A 53 5.19 1.09 24.39
CA VAL A 53 5.08 1.01 22.92
C VAL A 53 4.67 2.35 22.34
N ILE A 54 5.16 2.64 21.15
CA ILE A 54 4.56 3.65 20.26
C ILE A 54 3.62 2.91 19.34
N ALA A 55 2.34 3.27 19.39
CA ALA A 55 1.32 2.60 18.59
C ALA A 55 0.29 3.59 18.04
N ASN A 56 -0.35 3.17 16.95
CA ASN A 56 -1.48 3.85 16.35
C ASN A 56 -2.55 2.85 15.93
N SER A 57 -3.72 3.37 15.57
CA SER A 57 -4.78 2.59 14.91
C SER A 57 -5.19 3.28 13.61
N PHE A 58 -6.14 2.71 12.90
CA PHE A 58 -6.62 3.27 11.65
C PHE A 58 -7.20 4.71 11.80
N SER A 59 -7.78 5.01 12.95
CA SER A 59 -8.43 6.31 13.23
C SER A 59 -7.69 7.18 14.26
N SER A 60 -6.59 6.69 14.85
CA SER A 60 -5.84 7.40 15.89
C SER A 60 -4.35 7.45 15.55
N PRO A 61 -3.72 8.65 15.51
CA PRO A 61 -2.28 8.79 15.25
C PRO A 61 -1.42 8.23 16.37
N ASP A 62 -0.09 8.25 16.15
CA ASP A 62 0.90 7.68 17.07
C ASP A 62 0.82 8.30 18.46
N GLU A 63 0.78 7.44 19.48
CA GLU A 63 0.88 7.81 20.89
C GLU A 63 1.77 6.80 21.63
N VAL A 64 2.27 7.19 22.81
CA VAL A 64 2.99 6.30 23.69
C VAL A 64 1.99 5.65 24.65
N TYR A 65 2.13 4.35 24.78
CA TYR A 65 1.31 3.53 25.69
C TYR A 65 2.20 2.73 26.61
N GLU A 66 1.73 2.49 27.82
CA GLU A 66 2.21 1.45 28.69
C GLU A 66 1.39 0.18 28.43
N LEU A 67 2.06 -0.94 28.22
CA LEU A 67 1.43 -2.24 28.02
C LEU A 67 1.29 -2.96 29.37
N ILE A 68 0.08 -3.16 29.84
CA ILE A 68 -0.24 -3.83 31.10
C ILE A 68 -1.20 -4.97 30.81
N GLU A 69 -0.82 -6.20 31.09
CA GLU A 69 -1.66 -7.40 30.94
C GLU A 69 -2.34 -7.54 29.56
N GLY A 70 -1.64 -7.13 28.49
CA GLY A 70 -2.16 -7.17 27.12
C GLY A 70 -3.03 -5.97 26.72
N GLU A 71 -3.23 -5.00 27.60
CA GLU A 71 -4.00 -3.76 27.34
C GLU A 71 -3.08 -2.56 27.18
N LEU A 72 -3.45 -1.63 26.30
CA LEU A 72 -2.73 -0.38 26.04
C LEU A 72 -3.30 0.77 26.88
N ASN A 73 -2.50 1.25 27.84
CA ASN A 73 -2.80 2.43 28.64
C ASN A 73 -2.07 3.65 28.05
N LYS A 74 -2.79 4.55 27.43
CA LYS A 74 -2.21 5.77 26.86
C LYS A 74 -1.57 6.64 27.92
N ILE A 75 -0.29 6.97 27.75
CA ILE A 75 0.46 7.83 28.67
C ILE A 75 0.93 9.15 28.05
N SER A 76 0.95 9.27 26.73
CA SER A 76 1.29 10.53 26.07
C SER A 76 0.05 11.31 25.65
N LYS A 77 0.25 12.59 25.29
CA LYS A 77 -0.76 13.53 24.80
C LYS A 77 -0.27 14.24 23.53
N ALA A 78 0.60 13.58 22.76
CA ALA A 78 1.27 14.18 21.62
C ALA A 78 0.27 14.65 20.55
N ASN A 79 -0.81 13.88 20.35
CA ASN A 79 -1.82 14.17 19.34
C ASN A 79 -3.20 14.52 19.90
N ASP A 80 -3.32 14.82 21.21
CA ASP A 80 -4.61 15.17 21.84
C ASP A 80 -5.28 16.36 21.15
N SER A 81 -4.53 17.41 20.83
CA SER A 81 -5.07 18.58 20.12
C SER A 81 -5.57 18.23 18.72
N PHE A 82 -4.88 17.34 17.99
CA PHE A 82 -5.34 16.87 16.69
C PHE A 82 -6.66 16.09 16.84
N VAL A 83 -6.71 15.10 17.72
CA VAL A 83 -7.88 14.24 17.93
C VAL A 83 -9.11 15.03 18.40
N GLN A 84 -8.91 16.10 19.19
CA GLN A 84 -9.99 16.97 19.65
C GLN A 84 -10.58 17.84 18.52
N ASN A 85 -9.76 18.21 17.53
CA ASN A 85 -10.14 19.16 16.48
C ASN A 85 -10.43 18.51 15.12
N VAL A 86 -9.98 17.26 14.89
CA VAL A 86 -10.13 16.55 13.63
C VAL A 86 -10.96 15.29 13.84
N ARG A 87 -12.08 15.21 13.12
CA ARG A 87 -12.92 14.01 13.14
C ARG A 87 -12.33 12.97 12.17
N THR A 88 -11.67 11.98 12.72
CA THR A 88 -11.22 10.81 11.99
C THR A 88 -12.33 9.77 11.82
N ARG A 89 -12.14 8.84 10.88
CA ARG A 89 -13.06 7.73 10.62
C ARG A 89 -12.32 6.42 10.79
N ASP A 90 -13.01 5.45 11.35
CA ASP A 90 -12.51 4.08 11.39
C ASP A 90 -12.75 3.35 10.07
N CYS A 91 -12.16 2.17 9.91
CA CYS A 91 -12.28 1.36 8.72
C CYS A 91 -13.28 0.22 8.86
N ILE A 92 -13.84 -0.18 7.74
CA ILE A 92 -14.43 -1.50 7.54
C ILE A 92 -13.29 -2.39 7.01
N TYR A 93 -13.01 -3.50 7.68
CA TYR A 93 -12.01 -4.47 7.25
C TYR A 93 -12.68 -5.77 6.82
N GLU A 94 -12.22 -6.28 5.69
CA GLU A 94 -12.65 -7.59 5.17
C GLU A 94 -11.48 -8.33 4.55
N ARG A 95 -11.44 -9.62 4.78
CA ARG A 95 -10.56 -10.54 4.04
C ARG A 95 -11.31 -11.07 2.83
N ILE A 96 -11.04 -10.48 1.70
CA ILE A 96 -11.76 -10.72 0.44
C ILE A 96 -11.18 -11.94 -0.27
N ASP A 97 -11.99 -13.00 -0.42
CA ASP A 97 -11.66 -14.09 -1.33
C ASP A 97 -11.77 -13.63 -2.79
N THR A 98 -10.65 -13.67 -3.52
CA THR A 98 -10.59 -13.29 -4.96
C THR A 98 -10.83 -14.49 -5.89
N GLY A 99 -11.04 -15.68 -5.35
CA GLY A 99 -11.08 -16.94 -6.09
C GLY A 99 -9.70 -17.50 -6.43
N LYS A 100 -8.64 -16.75 -6.14
CA LYS A 100 -7.24 -17.17 -6.28
C LYS A 100 -6.41 -16.96 -5.02
N SER A 101 -6.83 -16.06 -4.17
CA SER A 101 -6.22 -15.75 -2.87
C SER A 101 -7.21 -14.98 -2.00
N GLU A 102 -6.99 -14.97 -0.71
CA GLU A 102 -7.67 -14.07 0.22
C GLU A 102 -6.85 -12.79 0.37
N ILE A 103 -7.48 -11.63 0.25
CA ILE A 103 -6.83 -10.32 0.22
C ILE A 103 -7.36 -9.44 1.35
N ASP A 104 -6.46 -9.02 2.23
CA ASP A 104 -6.77 -8.07 3.29
C ASP A 104 -7.14 -6.72 2.66
N THR A 105 -8.32 -6.21 3.00
CA THR A 105 -8.92 -5.04 2.35
C THR A 105 -9.58 -4.13 3.39
N TRP A 106 -9.28 -2.85 3.32
CA TRP A 106 -9.82 -1.81 4.20
C TRP A 106 -10.63 -0.82 3.40
N GLY A 107 -11.69 -0.28 4.01
CA GLY A 107 -12.49 0.78 3.40
C GLY A 107 -12.95 1.81 4.42
N ILE A 108 -12.90 3.09 4.06
CA ILE A 108 -13.59 4.16 4.78
C ILE A 108 -14.89 4.45 4.07
N PHE A 109 -16.00 4.25 4.78
CA PHE A 109 -17.34 4.54 4.25
C PHE A 109 -17.78 5.96 4.60
N VAL A 110 -18.09 6.74 3.58
CA VAL A 110 -18.63 8.10 3.70
C VAL A 110 -20.10 8.16 3.30
N GLY A 111 -20.48 7.37 2.28
CA GLY A 111 -21.87 7.26 1.86
C GLY A 111 -22.04 6.42 0.60
N LYS A 112 -23.21 5.78 0.47
CA LYS A 112 -23.52 4.86 -0.65
C LYS A 112 -23.48 5.52 -2.02
N ASP A 113 -23.81 6.81 -2.08
CA ASP A 113 -23.90 7.65 -3.27
C ASP A 113 -22.62 8.49 -3.51
N LYS A 114 -21.62 8.38 -2.64
CA LYS A 114 -20.35 9.09 -2.78
C LYS A 114 -19.38 8.40 -3.74
N PRO A 115 -18.55 9.16 -4.47
CA PRO A 115 -17.52 8.57 -5.33
C PRO A 115 -16.50 7.80 -4.49
N THR A 116 -15.78 6.87 -5.13
CA THR A 116 -14.84 5.99 -4.44
C THR A 116 -13.44 6.13 -5.02
N ILE A 117 -12.45 6.26 -4.16
CA ILE A 117 -11.03 6.20 -4.51
C ILE A 117 -10.50 4.80 -4.15
N LEU A 118 -9.87 4.14 -5.10
CA LEU A 118 -9.00 3.00 -4.88
C LEU A 118 -7.57 3.52 -4.73
N ASN A 119 -6.97 3.32 -3.57
CA ASN A 119 -5.58 3.68 -3.29
C ASN A 119 -4.72 2.41 -3.21
N ILE A 120 -3.56 2.41 -3.92
CA ILE A 120 -2.67 1.26 -4.04
C ILE A 120 -1.30 1.62 -3.46
N HIS A 121 -0.83 0.82 -2.49
CA HIS A 121 0.44 1.06 -1.82
C HIS A 121 1.66 0.84 -2.73
N GLY A 122 2.78 1.42 -2.34
CA GLY A 122 4.09 1.18 -2.96
C GLY A 122 4.72 -0.15 -2.51
N GLY A 123 5.92 -0.40 -2.95
CA GLY A 123 6.69 -1.60 -2.63
C GLY A 123 7.06 -2.43 -3.86
N PRO A 124 6.42 -3.58 -4.17
CA PRO A 124 5.22 -4.19 -3.61
C PRO A 124 5.35 -4.78 -2.21
N ALA A 125 6.56 -5.15 -1.76
CA ALA A 125 6.86 -5.75 -0.46
C ALA A 125 6.64 -4.76 0.70
N SER A 126 5.46 -4.18 0.78
CA SER A 126 4.93 -3.30 1.84
C SER A 126 3.50 -3.73 2.15
N GLN A 127 2.84 -3.07 3.07
CA GLN A 127 1.43 -3.32 3.35
C GLN A 127 0.71 -2.06 3.80
N TYR A 128 -0.58 -1.96 3.49
CA TYR A 128 -1.55 -1.19 4.25
C TYR A 128 -1.98 -1.98 5.48
N GLY A 129 -2.59 -1.30 6.45
CA GLY A 129 -2.98 -1.99 7.66
C GLY A 129 -3.81 -1.15 8.60
N PHE A 130 -3.90 -1.62 9.83
CA PHE A 130 -4.52 -0.92 10.93
C PHE A 130 -3.58 0.16 11.48
N THR A 131 -3.24 1.12 10.62
CA THR A 131 -2.35 2.25 10.91
C THR A 131 -3.00 3.55 10.47
N PHE A 132 -2.62 4.64 11.11
CA PHE A 132 -3.13 5.96 10.76
C PHE A 132 -2.53 6.44 9.43
N PHE A 133 -3.38 6.63 8.43
CA PHE A 133 -3.07 7.30 7.18
C PHE A 133 -3.87 8.59 7.07
N ASP A 134 -3.20 9.73 7.23
CA ASP A 134 -3.79 11.06 7.10
C ASP A 134 -4.35 11.29 5.69
N GLU A 135 -3.71 10.76 4.68
CA GLU A 135 -4.16 10.78 3.29
C GLU A 135 -5.58 10.18 3.14
N PHE A 136 -5.84 9.01 3.73
CA PHE A 136 -7.17 8.38 3.67
C PHE A 136 -8.22 9.19 4.42
N GLN A 137 -7.85 9.76 5.56
CA GLN A 137 -8.73 10.63 6.34
C GLN A 137 -9.05 11.93 5.57
N THR A 138 -8.07 12.48 4.84
CA THR A 138 -8.23 13.65 3.99
C THR A 138 -9.22 13.40 2.87
N TYR A 139 -9.08 12.28 2.13
CA TYR A 139 -10.04 11.92 1.08
C TYR A 139 -11.44 11.67 1.62
N ALA A 140 -11.55 11.02 2.76
CA ALA A 140 -12.83 10.79 3.40
C ALA A 140 -13.49 12.11 3.85
N SER A 141 -12.71 13.06 4.35
CA SER A 141 -13.18 14.41 4.70
C SER A 141 -13.64 15.20 3.47
N ALA A 142 -13.00 14.99 2.33
CA ALA A 142 -13.39 15.57 1.05
C ALA A 142 -14.64 14.90 0.42
N GLY A 143 -15.21 13.90 1.08
CA GLY A 143 -16.45 13.26 0.66
C GLY A 143 -16.31 12.03 -0.23
N PHE A 144 -15.12 11.40 -0.27
CA PHE A 144 -14.88 10.16 -1.01
C PHE A 144 -14.93 8.94 -0.09
N ASN A 145 -15.53 7.85 -0.56
CA ASN A 145 -15.21 6.55 0.00
C ASN A 145 -13.77 6.18 -0.39
N VAL A 146 -13.02 5.54 0.50
CA VAL A 146 -11.65 5.08 0.23
C VAL A 146 -11.60 3.57 0.37
N ILE A 147 -10.95 2.90 -0.58
CA ILE A 147 -10.69 1.45 -0.52
C ILE A 147 -9.21 1.23 -0.79
N ALA A 148 -8.60 0.38 0.03
CA ALA A 148 -7.21 -0.02 -0.06
C ALA A 148 -7.09 -1.52 0.23
N CYS A 149 -6.15 -2.21 -0.40
CA CYS A 149 -5.94 -3.65 -0.20
C CYS A 149 -4.46 -4.03 -0.30
N ASN A 150 -4.14 -5.20 0.23
CA ASN A 150 -2.82 -5.82 0.14
C ASN A 150 -2.87 -6.98 -0.86
N PRO A 151 -2.64 -6.75 -2.16
CA PRO A 151 -2.61 -7.82 -3.16
C PRO A 151 -1.43 -8.76 -2.92
N ARG A 152 -1.40 -9.90 -3.60
CA ARG A 152 -0.20 -10.73 -3.67
C ARG A 152 1.00 -9.87 -4.07
N GLY A 153 2.15 -10.13 -3.46
CA GLY A 153 3.33 -9.25 -3.51
C GLY A 153 3.51 -8.41 -2.27
N SER A 154 2.46 -8.17 -1.49
CA SER A 154 2.52 -7.39 -0.24
C SER A 154 3.22 -8.17 0.89
N ALA A 155 3.71 -7.42 1.88
CA ALA A 155 4.25 -7.97 3.13
C ALA A 155 3.14 -8.50 4.06
N GLY A 156 3.52 -9.06 5.21
CA GLY A 156 2.60 -9.48 6.28
C GLY A 156 1.96 -10.86 6.10
N ARG A 157 2.01 -11.46 4.90
CA ARG A 157 1.38 -12.76 4.60
C ARG A 157 2.37 -13.90 4.32
N GLY A 158 3.66 -13.65 4.57
CA GLY A 158 4.73 -14.64 4.38
C GLY A 158 5.34 -14.66 2.98
N HIS A 159 6.40 -15.46 2.85
CA HIS A 159 7.26 -15.43 1.67
C HIS A 159 6.56 -15.87 0.37
N GLU A 160 5.73 -16.90 0.43
CA GLU A 160 5.00 -17.40 -0.75
C GLU A 160 4.06 -16.35 -1.32
N PHE A 161 3.29 -15.68 -0.46
CA PHE A 161 2.38 -14.59 -0.84
C PHE A 161 3.14 -13.41 -1.47
N LEU A 162 4.28 -13.03 -0.86
CA LEU A 162 5.15 -11.96 -1.34
C LEU A 162 5.73 -12.29 -2.72
N ARG A 163 6.12 -13.53 -2.98
CA ARG A 163 6.73 -13.97 -4.23
C ARG A 163 5.73 -14.30 -5.34
N ASP A 164 4.45 -14.38 -5.04
CA ASP A 164 3.43 -14.82 -6.02
C ASP A 164 3.07 -13.77 -7.09
N VAL A 165 3.83 -12.67 -7.15
CA VAL A 165 3.79 -11.70 -8.26
C VAL A 165 5.02 -11.73 -9.15
N CYS A 166 6.05 -12.53 -8.82
CA CYS A 166 7.31 -12.50 -9.55
C CYS A 166 7.21 -13.15 -10.94
N GLY A 167 8.12 -12.74 -11.83
CA GLY A 167 8.21 -13.24 -13.20
C GLY A 167 7.00 -12.86 -14.05
N ASN A 168 6.48 -13.83 -14.78
CA ASN A 168 5.32 -13.63 -15.65
C ASN A 168 4.03 -13.23 -14.91
N LYS A 169 3.99 -13.40 -13.58
CA LYS A 169 2.83 -13.04 -12.74
C LYS A 169 2.75 -11.55 -12.43
N TRP A 170 3.84 -10.80 -12.60
CA TRP A 170 3.90 -9.35 -12.38
C TRP A 170 2.86 -8.61 -13.24
N GLY A 171 2.02 -7.79 -12.63
CA GLY A 171 0.91 -7.11 -13.28
C GLY A 171 -0.27 -8.02 -13.65
N VAL A 172 -0.26 -9.29 -13.24
CA VAL A 172 -1.34 -10.27 -13.54
C VAL A 172 -2.07 -10.68 -12.26
N ASN A 173 -1.34 -11.26 -11.31
CA ASN A 173 -1.94 -11.73 -10.06
C ASN A 173 -2.37 -10.59 -9.16
N ASP A 174 -1.50 -9.61 -9.01
CA ASP A 174 -1.70 -8.38 -8.26
C ASP A 174 -2.84 -7.53 -8.83
N MET A 175 -2.88 -7.30 -10.14
CA MET A 175 -3.99 -6.60 -10.80
C MET A 175 -5.33 -7.32 -10.57
N HIS A 176 -5.35 -8.64 -10.69
CA HIS A 176 -6.56 -9.44 -10.43
C HIS A 176 -7.05 -9.25 -8.99
N ASP A 177 -6.14 -9.31 -8.02
CA ASP A 177 -6.45 -9.16 -6.61
C ASP A 177 -6.99 -7.76 -6.30
N VAL A 178 -6.33 -6.71 -6.80
CA VAL A 178 -6.72 -5.31 -6.62
C VAL A 178 -8.13 -5.05 -7.17
N LEU A 179 -8.39 -5.43 -8.43
CA LEU A 179 -9.69 -5.19 -9.06
C LEU A 179 -10.82 -5.99 -8.42
N THR A 180 -10.55 -7.24 -8.04
CA THR A 180 -11.55 -8.10 -7.40
C THR A 180 -11.87 -7.60 -6.00
N SER A 181 -10.85 -7.24 -5.22
CA SER A 181 -11.02 -6.70 -3.87
C SER A 181 -11.79 -5.39 -3.90
N PHE A 182 -11.45 -4.48 -4.79
CA PHE A 182 -12.17 -3.22 -4.97
C PHE A 182 -13.65 -3.43 -5.26
N LYS A 183 -13.97 -4.29 -6.23
CA LYS A 183 -15.36 -4.59 -6.61
C LYS A 183 -16.14 -5.22 -5.46
N LYS A 184 -15.56 -6.21 -4.76
CA LYS A 184 -16.22 -6.92 -3.66
C LYS A 184 -16.36 -6.01 -2.45
N MET A 185 -15.35 -5.21 -2.10
CA MET A 185 -15.41 -4.27 -0.98
C MET A 185 -16.46 -3.18 -1.20
N LYS A 186 -16.60 -2.63 -2.40
CA LYS A 186 -17.72 -1.73 -2.72
C LYS A 186 -19.08 -2.36 -2.44
N LYS A 187 -19.24 -3.65 -2.72
CA LYS A 187 -20.48 -4.39 -2.42
C LYS A 187 -20.69 -4.54 -0.92
N VAL A 188 -19.65 -4.92 -0.17
CA VAL A 188 -19.68 -5.01 1.30
C VAL A 188 -20.12 -3.68 1.91
N MET A 189 -19.52 -2.58 1.44
CA MET A 189 -19.84 -1.22 1.90
C MET A 189 -21.19 -0.69 1.37
N GLY A 190 -21.91 -1.41 0.54
CA GLY A 190 -23.20 -0.97 -0.03
C GLY A 190 -23.08 0.24 -0.96
N ILE A 191 -21.92 0.48 -1.56
CA ILE A 191 -21.66 1.63 -2.44
C ILE A 191 -22.34 1.43 -3.79
N THR A 192 -23.24 2.33 -4.15
CA THR A 192 -24.00 2.30 -5.42
C THR A 192 -23.45 3.26 -6.47
N ASN A 193 -22.68 4.28 -6.07
CA ASN A 193 -22.08 5.24 -6.98
C ASN A 193 -21.07 4.54 -7.92
N LYS A 194 -21.16 4.88 -9.22
CA LYS A 194 -20.28 4.32 -10.26
C LYS A 194 -19.05 5.16 -10.56
N LYS A 195 -18.92 6.35 -9.95
CA LYS A 195 -17.75 7.21 -10.11
C LYS A 195 -16.60 6.66 -9.24
N ASN A 196 -15.54 6.21 -9.88
CA ASN A 196 -14.37 5.62 -9.24
C ASN A 196 -13.11 6.33 -9.71
N GLY A 197 -12.27 6.74 -8.79
CA GLY A 197 -10.88 7.14 -9.04
C GLY A 197 -9.92 6.02 -8.64
N ILE A 198 -8.73 6.02 -9.22
CA ILE A 198 -7.64 5.10 -8.86
C ILE A 198 -6.36 5.90 -8.68
N MET A 199 -5.56 5.56 -7.69
CA MET A 199 -4.30 6.23 -7.44
C MET A 199 -3.29 5.34 -6.72
N GLY A 200 -2.03 5.75 -6.80
CA GLY A 200 -0.95 5.15 -6.03
C GLY A 200 0.41 5.67 -6.43
N GLY A 201 1.38 5.46 -5.54
CA GLY A 201 2.77 5.87 -5.71
C GLY A 201 3.73 4.70 -5.88
N SER A 202 4.84 4.92 -6.61
CA SER A 202 5.88 3.91 -6.83
C SER A 202 5.32 2.65 -7.51
N TYR A 203 5.39 1.47 -6.88
CA TYR A 203 4.67 0.29 -7.35
C TYR A 203 3.16 0.52 -7.46
N GLY A 204 2.54 1.28 -6.53
CA GLY A 204 1.12 1.66 -6.65
C GLY A 204 0.84 2.51 -7.89
N GLY A 205 1.78 3.39 -8.27
CA GLY A 205 1.74 4.16 -9.51
C GLY A 205 1.91 3.27 -10.75
N PHE A 206 2.82 2.28 -10.70
CA PHE A 206 2.91 1.22 -11.70
C PHE A 206 1.55 0.53 -11.86
N MET A 207 0.96 0.03 -10.78
CA MET A 207 -0.30 -0.72 -10.81
C MET A 207 -1.47 0.15 -11.30
N THR A 208 -1.52 1.42 -10.89
CA THR A 208 -2.51 2.39 -11.40
C THR A 208 -2.41 2.52 -12.91
N SER A 209 -1.21 2.79 -13.45
CA SER A 209 -0.96 2.93 -14.89
C SER A 209 -1.24 1.61 -15.64
N TRP A 210 -0.84 0.49 -15.04
CA TRP A 210 -1.08 -0.85 -15.58
C TRP A 210 -2.57 -1.14 -15.71
N ILE A 211 -3.34 -0.88 -14.65
CA ILE A 211 -4.78 -1.12 -14.65
C ILE A 211 -5.50 -0.26 -15.69
N ILE A 212 -5.22 1.05 -15.75
CA ILE A 212 -5.93 1.93 -16.70
C ILE A 212 -5.52 1.72 -18.16
N SER A 213 -4.32 1.16 -18.41
CA SER A 213 -3.89 0.79 -19.76
C SER A 213 -4.49 -0.54 -20.25
N HIS A 214 -4.79 -1.47 -19.32
CA HIS A 214 -5.41 -2.77 -19.64
C HIS A 214 -6.93 -2.77 -19.46
N ASN A 215 -7.48 -1.84 -18.67
CA ASN A 215 -8.91 -1.69 -18.39
C ASN A 215 -9.34 -0.22 -18.54
N PRO A 216 -9.32 0.34 -19.76
CA PRO A 216 -9.42 1.79 -20.00
C PRO A 216 -10.75 2.42 -19.60
N ASN A 217 -11.77 1.63 -19.27
CA ASN A 217 -13.10 2.10 -18.87
C ASN A 217 -13.43 1.80 -17.39
N ALA A 218 -12.48 1.25 -16.62
CA ALA A 218 -12.75 0.83 -15.24
C ALA A 218 -12.84 2.01 -14.26
N PHE A 219 -12.12 3.11 -14.54
CA PHE A 219 -12.02 4.29 -13.68
C PHE A 219 -12.28 5.56 -14.47
N GLN A 220 -12.85 6.58 -13.81
CA GLN A 220 -13.18 7.88 -14.40
C GLN A 220 -12.06 8.91 -14.25
N SER A 221 -11.12 8.67 -13.33
CA SER A 221 -9.91 9.48 -13.13
C SER A 221 -8.81 8.64 -12.53
N ALA A 222 -7.56 9.03 -12.78
CA ALA A 222 -6.39 8.39 -12.19
C ALA A 222 -5.37 9.42 -11.71
N ILE A 223 -4.65 9.11 -10.63
CA ILE A 223 -3.47 9.85 -10.18
C ILE A 223 -2.31 8.86 -10.10
N VAL A 224 -1.25 9.14 -10.83
CA VAL A 224 -0.05 8.30 -10.94
C VAL A 224 1.10 9.07 -10.32
N GLU A 225 1.58 8.61 -9.16
CA GLU A 225 2.62 9.29 -8.40
C GLU A 225 3.94 8.53 -8.46
N ARG A 226 5.05 9.22 -8.79
CA ARG A 226 6.41 8.68 -8.74
C ARG A 226 6.49 7.20 -9.18
N ALA A 227 5.95 6.89 -10.34
CA ALA A 227 5.63 5.53 -10.76
C ALA A 227 6.78 4.85 -11.52
N LEU A 228 6.88 3.53 -11.36
CA LEU A 228 7.66 2.67 -12.26
C LEU A 228 6.85 2.49 -13.56
N LEU A 229 7.18 3.24 -14.61
CA LEU A 229 6.47 3.19 -15.88
C LEU A 229 7.20 2.38 -16.96
N ASN A 230 8.53 2.29 -16.85
CA ASN A 230 9.38 1.58 -17.82
C ASN A 230 10.49 0.80 -17.10
N TRP A 231 10.52 -0.50 -17.28
CA TRP A 231 11.54 -1.36 -16.71
C TRP A 231 12.93 -1.19 -17.32
N GLU A 232 13.03 -0.82 -18.61
CA GLU A 232 14.33 -0.57 -19.25
C GLU A 232 15.01 0.65 -18.62
N THR A 233 14.26 1.74 -18.44
CA THR A 233 14.76 2.94 -17.76
C THR A 233 15.08 2.64 -16.28
N MET A 234 14.24 1.85 -15.62
CA MET A 234 14.48 1.43 -14.23
C MET A 234 15.84 0.73 -14.08
N VAL A 235 16.19 -0.18 -14.99
CA VAL A 235 17.51 -0.85 -14.98
C VAL A 235 18.64 0.15 -15.18
N GLY A 236 18.47 1.09 -16.10
CA GLY A 236 19.56 1.97 -16.52
C GLY A 236 19.85 3.15 -15.59
N THR A 237 18.86 3.66 -14.86
CA THR A 237 18.97 4.95 -14.16
C THR A 237 18.50 4.94 -12.70
N SER A 238 17.88 3.86 -12.21
CA SER A 238 17.45 3.77 -10.82
C SER A 238 18.59 3.37 -9.87
N ASP A 239 18.54 3.86 -8.63
CA ASP A 239 19.43 3.46 -7.54
C ASP A 239 19.29 1.98 -7.13
N ILE A 240 18.17 1.33 -7.50
CA ILE A 240 17.91 -0.10 -7.30
C ILE A 240 17.80 -0.86 -8.62
N GLY A 241 18.27 -0.27 -9.72
CA GLY A 241 18.05 -0.73 -11.09
C GLY A 241 18.60 -2.13 -11.42
N ILE A 242 19.57 -2.64 -10.66
CA ILE A 242 20.12 -3.98 -10.86
C ILE A 242 19.29 -5.03 -10.10
N GLY A 243 19.19 -4.91 -8.78
CA GLY A 243 18.62 -5.97 -7.94
C GLY A 243 17.08 -6.04 -7.97
N PHE A 244 16.40 -4.90 -8.11
CA PHE A 244 14.94 -4.88 -8.08
C PHE A 244 14.29 -5.56 -9.31
N PRO A 245 14.73 -5.28 -10.55
CA PRO A 245 14.24 -6.00 -11.72
C PRO A 245 14.50 -7.50 -11.67
N GLU A 246 15.70 -7.93 -11.31
CA GLU A 246 16.04 -9.36 -11.17
C GLU A 246 15.17 -10.05 -10.12
N MET A 247 14.92 -9.38 -8.98
CA MET A 247 14.07 -9.91 -7.91
C MET A 247 12.63 -10.14 -8.36
N TYR A 248 12.05 -9.22 -9.14
CA TYR A 248 10.64 -9.25 -9.49
C TYR A 248 10.35 -9.85 -10.86
N LEU A 249 11.18 -9.61 -11.87
CA LEU A 249 10.99 -10.21 -13.19
C LEU A 249 11.66 -11.59 -13.32
N LEU A 250 12.57 -11.95 -12.40
CA LEU A 250 13.29 -13.23 -12.36
C LEU A 250 14.07 -13.54 -13.64
N ASP A 251 14.51 -12.52 -14.35
CA ASP A 251 15.23 -12.63 -15.61
C ASP A 251 16.20 -11.47 -15.78
N ASP A 252 17.16 -11.63 -16.66
CA ASP A 252 18.16 -10.63 -17.01
C ASP A 252 17.70 -9.87 -18.27
N MET A 253 17.67 -8.55 -18.21
CA MET A 253 17.24 -7.71 -19.31
C MET A 253 18.05 -7.96 -20.59
N SER A 254 19.36 -8.24 -20.47
CA SER A 254 20.23 -8.53 -21.63
C SER A 254 19.83 -9.80 -22.38
N LYS A 255 19.14 -10.71 -21.69
CA LYS A 255 18.68 -11.99 -22.25
C LYS A 255 17.22 -11.96 -22.70
N ASN A 256 16.39 -11.13 -22.07
CA ASN A 256 14.94 -11.13 -22.30
C ASN A 256 14.32 -9.71 -22.21
N ILE A 257 14.79 -8.81 -23.07
CA ILE A 257 14.29 -7.43 -23.13
C ILE A 257 12.78 -7.36 -23.40
N ASP A 258 12.23 -8.33 -24.12
CA ASP A 258 10.81 -8.38 -24.43
C ASP A 258 9.93 -8.58 -23.19
N LEU A 259 10.41 -9.31 -22.18
CA LEU A 259 9.72 -9.42 -20.89
C LEU A 259 9.64 -8.05 -20.22
N TYR A 260 10.75 -7.32 -20.16
CA TYR A 260 10.81 -5.99 -19.56
C TYR A 260 9.86 -5.01 -20.24
N ARG A 261 9.83 -5.00 -21.56
CA ARG A 261 8.86 -4.19 -22.34
C ARG A 261 7.42 -4.58 -22.08
N LYS A 262 7.12 -5.88 -22.13
CA LYS A 262 5.76 -6.41 -21.87
C LYS A 262 5.26 -6.09 -20.46
N LYS A 263 6.17 -5.93 -19.49
CA LYS A 263 5.83 -5.60 -18.09
C LYS A 263 5.87 -4.10 -17.79
N SER A 264 6.18 -3.26 -18.77
CA SER A 264 6.22 -1.80 -18.65
C SER A 264 4.87 -1.16 -19.02
N PRO A 265 4.21 -0.41 -18.14
CA PRO A 265 2.97 0.32 -18.46
C PRO A 265 3.11 1.23 -19.67
N MET A 266 4.28 1.84 -19.90
CA MET A 266 4.56 2.72 -21.02
C MET A 266 4.32 2.04 -22.38
N THR A 267 4.56 0.74 -22.49
CA THR A 267 4.26 -0.04 -23.72
C THR A 267 2.79 0.04 -24.13
N TYR A 268 1.91 0.26 -23.17
CA TYR A 268 0.44 0.29 -23.36
C TYR A 268 -0.16 1.68 -23.15
N ALA A 269 0.66 2.74 -23.12
CA ALA A 269 0.20 4.11 -22.83
C ALA A 269 -0.88 4.58 -23.79
N SER A 270 -0.78 4.23 -25.08
CA SER A 270 -1.79 4.56 -26.11
C SER A 270 -3.18 3.97 -25.86
N ASN A 271 -3.32 2.97 -25.00
CA ASN A 271 -4.61 2.38 -24.64
C ASN A 271 -5.33 3.18 -23.55
N ILE A 272 -4.64 4.07 -22.84
CA ILE A 272 -5.19 4.82 -21.71
C ILE A 272 -6.20 5.84 -22.23
N LYS A 273 -7.44 5.72 -21.73
CA LYS A 273 -8.54 6.66 -21.98
C LYS A 273 -8.94 7.43 -20.72
N THR A 274 -8.54 6.93 -19.57
CA THR A 274 -8.83 7.54 -18.27
C THR A 274 -8.08 8.87 -18.15
N PRO A 275 -8.76 10.01 -17.86
CA PRO A 275 -8.09 11.26 -17.50
C PRO A 275 -7.12 11.02 -16.33
N THR A 276 -5.85 11.35 -16.54
CA THR A 276 -4.77 10.97 -15.64
C THR A 276 -3.92 12.18 -15.26
N LEU A 277 -3.77 12.41 -13.96
CA LEU A 277 -2.76 13.31 -13.39
C LEU A 277 -1.51 12.51 -13.08
N ILE A 278 -0.35 12.96 -13.56
CA ILE A 278 0.95 12.39 -13.22
C ILE A 278 1.71 13.38 -12.34
N ILE A 279 2.18 12.89 -11.17
CA ILE A 279 2.97 13.67 -10.21
C ILE A 279 4.31 12.97 -10.05
N HIS A 280 5.42 13.69 -10.31
CA HIS A 280 6.76 13.11 -10.23
C HIS A 280 7.79 14.16 -9.86
N SER A 281 8.76 13.80 -9.03
CA SER A 281 9.89 14.67 -8.70
C SER A 281 11.01 14.54 -9.75
N GLN A 282 11.65 15.65 -10.09
CA GLN A 282 12.79 15.63 -11.02
C GLN A 282 14.00 14.86 -10.47
N GLU A 283 14.18 14.86 -9.16
CA GLU A 283 15.28 14.19 -8.46
C GLU A 283 14.85 12.86 -7.83
N ASP A 284 13.90 12.15 -8.44
CA ASP A 284 13.51 10.82 -8.02
C ASP A 284 14.48 9.78 -8.62
N TYR A 285 15.49 9.41 -7.83
CA TYR A 285 16.47 8.39 -8.21
C TYR A 285 15.95 6.96 -8.05
N ARG A 286 14.80 6.76 -7.39
CA ARG A 286 14.17 5.45 -7.19
C ARG A 286 13.31 5.05 -8.39
N CYS A 287 12.39 5.93 -8.78
CA CYS A 287 11.59 5.81 -9.98
C CYS A 287 11.99 6.93 -10.94
N PRO A 288 12.83 6.66 -11.95
CA PRO A 288 13.37 7.71 -12.81
C PRO A 288 12.30 8.46 -13.60
N ILE A 289 12.50 9.77 -13.81
CA ILE A 289 11.51 10.67 -14.42
C ILE A 289 11.39 10.51 -15.95
N GLU A 290 12.37 9.93 -16.64
CA GLU A 290 12.40 9.87 -18.10
C GLU A 290 11.13 9.27 -18.73
N PRO A 291 10.53 8.18 -18.18
CA PRO A 291 9.28 7.66 -18.72
C PRO A 291 8.10 8.61 -18.57
N VAL A 292 8.12 9.48 -17.57
CA VAL A 292 7.06 10.48 -17.31
C VAL A 292 7.05 11.53 -18.41
N SER A 293 8.21 12.02 -18.81
CA SER A 293 8.33 12.99 -19.91
C SER A 293 7.75 12.46 -21.21
N TYR A 294 7.91 11.16 -21.51
CA TYR A 294 7.32 10.53 -22.68
C TYR A 294 5.80 10.35 -22.56
N THR A 295 5.30 9.95 -21.40
CA THR A 295 3.86 9.76 -21.18
C THR A 295 3.08 11.08 -21.23
N HIS A 296 3.66 12.20 -20.83
CA HIS A 296 3.06 13.53 -21.00
C HIS A 296 2.75 13.87 -22.45
N LEU A 297 3.53 13.38 -23.39
CA LEU A 297 3.30 13.63 -24.83
C LEU A 297 2.21 12.74 -25.44
N THR A 298 1.85 11.64 -24.78
CA THR A 298 0.99 10.58 -25.35
C THR A 298 -0.37 10.44 -24.67
N LEU A 299 -0.58 11.03 -23.50
CA LEU A 299 -1.86 10.92 -22.77
C LEU A 299 -2.86 12.04 -23.15
N PRO A 300 -4.19 11.74 -23.17
CA PRO A 300 -5.21 12.68 -23.66
C PRO A 300 -5.48 13.88 -22.73
N THR A 301 -4.93 13.94 -21.54
CA THR A 301 -5.08 15.09 -20.62
C THR A 301 -3.82 15.31 -19.82
N ASN A 302 -3.24 16.48 -19.97
CA ASN A 302 -1.99 16.86 -19.34
C ASN A 302 -2.23 18.04 -18.39
N VAL A 303 -2.05 17.79 -17.09
CA VAL A 303 -1.73 18.82 -16.11
C VAL A 303 -0.44 18.34 -15.45
N ALA A 304 0.70 18.92 -15.83
CA ALA A 304 1.91 18.78 -15.06
C ALA A 304 1.82 19.76 -13.88
N VAL A 305 2.06 19.26 -12.68
CA VAL A 305 2.36 20.10 -11.51
C VAL A 305 3.84 19.91 -11.28
N GLU A 306 4.60 21.00 -11.52
CA GLU A 306 6.03 21.09 -11.21
C GLU A 306 6.28 21.09 -9.70
#